data_e401c5e7263868181a19a1b52e9ffa56
#
_entry.id   e401c5e7263868181a19a1b52e9ffa56
#
_cell.length_a   1.000
_cell.length_b   1.000
_cell.length_c   1.000
_cell.angle_alpha   90.00
_cell.angle_beta   90.00
_cell.angle_gamma   90.00
#
_symmetry.space_group_name_H-M   'P 1'
#
loop_
_entity.id
_entity.type
_entity.pdbx_description
1 polymer ?
#
loop_
_entity_poly.entity_id
_entity_poly.type
_entity_poly.pdbx_seq_one_letter_code
_entity_poly.pdbx_strand_id
1 'polypeptide(L)'
;MTDQDLLILILVAIYLSECVSWVPITDYVAQFRRLRSGTFHQPGRGLGNDRGRFFLSRILPFHAGTFVTPGLAKSFDVKAAEQRWQEYQSVARLVALAANATFLLLFVALPVVWRTLGGESLVLLAVFCMTLASGLLTAVLHFRAHRKLFPDRKDERWKHSFLIAFLPTHACRAHDQLGRPLFQEFHPLVLAWLALPQAAFEKCAGRFLRNAMHPLAVGDGPENLPAIRQFLDERGFQLKPPTPSGEATQYCPRCETLFGPAASQCDDCGGLALERC
;
A
#
# COMPACT_ATOMS: atom_id res chain seq x y z
N MET A 1 -15.18 3.94 35.28
CA MET A 1 -14.98 4.50 33.93
C MET A 1 -15.95 5.64 33.79
N THR A 2 -15.51 6.85 33.58
CA THR A 2 -16.37 8.02 33.41
C THR A 2 -16.94 8.04 31.98
N ASP A 3 -18.02 8.81 31.74
CA ASP A 3 -18.57 8.97 30.38
C ASP A 3 -17.52 9.55 29.41
N GLN A 4 -16.60 10.34 29.94
CA GLN A 4 -15.48 10.88 29.19
C GLN A 4 -14.50 9.79 28.73
N ASP A 5 -14.19 8.82 29.61
CA ASP A 5 -13.30 7.70 29.24
C ASP A 5 -13.94 6.80 28.20
N LEU A 6 -15.27 6.59 28.30
CA LEU A 6 -16.03 5.82 27.31
C LEU A 6 -16.00 6.48 25.94
N LEU A 7 -16.21 7.80 25.87
CA LEU A 7 -16.16 8.53 24.60
C LEU A 7 -14.78 8.45 23.96
N ILE A 8 -13.72 8.66 24.74
CA ILE A 8 -12.34 8.55 24.25
C ILE A 8 -12.09 7.15 23.69
N LEU A 9 -12.52 6.11 24.40
CA LEU A 9 -12.40 4.73 23.96
C LEU A 9 -13.12 4.50 22.63
N ILE A 10 -14.34 5.01 22.48
CA ILE A 10 -15.12 4.94 21.23
C ILE A 10 -14.37 5.64 20.08
N LEU A 11 -13.88 6.86 20.31
CA LEU A 11 -13.11 7.59 19.28
C LEU A 11 -11.85 6.85 18.86
N VAL A 12 -11.11 6.26 19.81
CA VAL A 12 -9.94 5.43 19.52
C VAL A 12 -10.33 4.18 18.72
N ALA A 13 -11.42 3.50 19.10
CA ALA A 13 -11.90 2.33 18.37
C ALA A 13 -12.31 2.67 16.93
N ILE A 14 -13.04 3.77 16.73
CA ILE A 14 -13.40 4.28 15.40
C ILE A 14 -12.13 4.59 14.62
N TYR A 15 -11.16 5.30 15.20
CA TYR A 15 -9.90 5.61 14.54
C TYR A 15 -9.15 4.35 14.11
N LEU A 16 -9.02 3.39 15.00
CA LEU A 16 -8.36 2.12 14.67
C LEU A 16 -9.09 1.37 13.55
N SER A 17 -10.43 1.38 13.56
CA SER A 17 -11.24 0.79 12.48
C SER A 17 -11.00 1.47 11.13
N GLU A 18 -10.79 2.80 11.13
CA GLU A 18 -10.45 3.55 9.91
C GLU A 18 -9.01 3.30 9.43
N CYS A 19 -8.09 2.98 10.34
CA CYS A 19 -6.70 2.67 9.99
C CYS A 19 -6.51 1.23 9.49
N VAL A 20 -7.41 0.31 9.84
CA VAL A 20 -7.32 -1.10 9.44
C VAL A 20 -7.95 -1.28 8.07
N SER A 21 -7.22 -1.87 7.15
CA SER A 21 -7.69 -2.28 5.84
C SER A 21 -7.60 -3.80 5.69
N TRP A 22 -8.66 -4.41 5.19
CA TRP A 22 -8.61 -5.79 4.75
C TRP A 22 -7.99 -5.86 3.36
N VAL A 23 -6.93 -6.66 3.22
CA VAL A 23 -6.21 -6.83 1.96
C VAL A 23 -6.23 -8.32 1.59
N PRO A 24 -6.71 -8.69 0.40
CA PRO A 24 -6.64 -10.06 -0.09
C PRO A 24 -5.21 -10.61 0.00
N ILE A 25 -5.08 -11.92 0.23
CA ILE A 25 -3.78 -12.54 0.43
C ILE A 25 -2.88 -12.44 -0.81
N THR A 26 -3.49 -12.34 -1.98
CA THR A 26 -2.82 -12.21 -3.29
C THR A 26 -2.31 -10.80 -3.56
N ASP A 27 -2.79 -9.80 -2.81
CA ASP A 27 -2.53 -8.41 -3.11
C ASP A 27 -1.26 -7.90 -2.43
N TYR A 28 -0.60 -7.00 -3.11
CA TYR A 28 0.59 -6.30 -2.63
C TYR A 28 0.22 -4.94 -2.03
N VAL A 29 0.92 -4.53 -1.01
CA VAL A 29 0.72 -3.22 -0.38
C VAL A 29 2.01 -2.43 -0.48
N ALA A 30 1.96 -1.30 -1.16
CA ALA A 30 3.05 -0.34 -1.25
C ALA A 30 2.70 0.93 -0.49
N GLN A 31 3.60 1.43 0.34
CA GLN A 31 3.47 2.69 1.05
C GLN A 31 4.57 3.64 0.63
N PHE A 32 4.21 4.76 0.01
CA PHE A 32 5.17 5.78 -0.42
C PHE A 32 5.04 7.02 0.43
N ARG A 33 6.16 7.52 0.91
CA ARG A 33 6.25 8.89 1.43
C ARG A 33 6.67 9.85 0.31
N ARG A 34 7.60 9.41 -0.52
CA ARG A 34 8.08 10.06 -1.75
C ARG A 34 8.77 8.98 -2.60
N LEU A 35 9.11 9.27 -3.84
CA LEU A 35 9.86 8.33 -4.67
C LEU A 35 11.14 7.86 -3.94
N ARG A 36 11.40 6.57 -4.00
CA ARG A 36 12.52 5.88 -3.32
C ARG A 36 12.50 5.98 -1.78
N SER A 37 11.36 6.38 -1.21
CA SER A 37 11.18 6.42 0.24
C SER A 37 9.82 5.83 0.61
N GLY A 38 9.80 4.54 0.78
CA GLY A 38 8.58 3.79 1.10
C GLY A 38 8.88 2.39 1.60
N THR A 39 7.83 1.65 1.86
CA THR A 39 7.87 0.23 2.21
C THR A 39 6.97 -0.55 1.27
N PHE A 40 7.35 -1.78 1.01
CA PHE A 40 6.61 -2.69 0.17
C PHE A 40 6.35 -4.01 0.89
N HIS A 41 5.08 -4.36 1.03
CA HIS A 41 4.63 -5.56 1.71
C HIS A 41 4.09 -6.56 0.69
N GLN A 42 4.74 -7.70 0.63
CA GLN A 42 4.36 -8.79 -0.26
C GLN A 42 3.16 -9.58 0.30
N PRO A 43 2.46 -10.36 -0.56
CA PRO A 43 1.42 -11.27 -0.14
C PRO A 43 1.89 -12.24 0.95
N GLY A 44 0.93 -12.75 1.72
CA GLY A 44 1.19 -13.80 2.71
C GLY A 44 1.83 -13.35 4.03
N ARG A 45 2.15 -12.05 4.23
CA ARG A 45 2.69 -11.53 5.50
C ARG A 45 1.66 -10.67 6.24
N GLY A 46 1.43 -10.98 7.50
CA GLY A 46 0.53 -10.23 8.40
C GLY A 46 -0.42 -11.14 9.17
N LEU A 47 -1.20 -10.54 10.07
CA LEU A 47 -2.28 -11.22 10.79
C LEU A 47 -3.47 -11.40 9.85
N GLY A 48 -3.80 -12.64 9.54
CA GLY A 48 -4.90 -12.95 8.63
C GLY A 48 -5.17 -14.45 8.52
N ASN A 49 -6.01 -14.79 7.57
CA ASN A 49 -6.35 -16.16 7.20
C ASN A 49 -6.05 -16.40 5.72
N ASP A 50 -6.41 -17.58 5.20
CA ASP A 50 -6.17 -17.99 3.81
C ASP A 50 -6.84 -17.10 2.75
N ARG A 51 -7.77 -16.23 3.14
CA ARG A 51 -8.51 -15.33 2.23
C ARG A 51 -7.99 -13.92 2.21
N GLY A 52 -7.34 -13.48 3.29
CA GLY A 52 -6.83 -12.12 3.38
C GLY A 52 -6.16 -11.83 4.72
N ARG A 53 -5.64 -10.62 4.83
CA ARG A 53 -4.93 -10.14 6.01
C ARG A 53 -5.37 -8.75 6.41
N PHE A 54 -5.32 -8.49 7.71
CA PHE A 54 -5.48 -7.14 8.22
C PHE A 54 -4.16 -6.39 8.01
N PHE A 55 -4.27 -5.24 7.39
CA PHE A 55 -3.17 -4.31 7.21
C PHE A 55 -3.48 -3.01 7.93
N LEU A 56 -2.63 -2.65 8.88
CA LEU A 56 -2.71 -1.36 9.53
C LEU A 56 -2.06 -0.32 8.60
N SER A 57 -2.89 0.39 7.86
CA SER A 57 -2.41 1.31 6.82
C SER A 57 -1.63 2.46 7.44
N ARG A 58 -2.07 2.97 8.60
CA ARG A 58 -1.36 4.04 9.34
C ARG A 58 -1.89 4.24 10.75
N ILE A 59 -0.96 4.56 11.67
CA ILE A 59 -1.30 5.10 12.97
C ILE A 59 -1.46 6.63 12.88
N LEU A 60 -0.79 7.29 11.94
CA LEU A 60 -0.89 8.74 11.73
C LEU A 60 -1.06 9.04 10.24
N PRO A 61 -2.01 9.90 9.84
CA PRO A 61 -2.34 10.19 8.43
C PRO A 61 -1.28 11.04 7.70
N PHE A 62 -0.02 11.04 8.16
CA PHE A 62 1.04 11.90 7.62
C PHE A 62 1.69 11.33 6.34
N HIS A 63 1.31 11.84 5.20
CA HIS A 63 2.10 11.95 3.96
C HIS A 63 2.44 10.72 3.11
N ALA A 64 2.05 9.51 3.47
CA ALA A 64 2.33 8.37 2.60
C ALA A 64 1.05 7.81 1.98
N GLY A 65 0.96 7.63 0.67
CA GLY A 65 -0.10 6.85 0.04
C GLY A 65 0.07 5.38 0.36
N THR A 66 -1.02 4.71 0.70
CA THR A 66 -1.06 3.25 0.78
C THR A 66 -1.77 2.74 -0.45
N PHE A 67 -1.06 1.98 -1.27
CA PHE A 67 -1.56 1.44 -2.53
C PHE A 67 -1.65 -0.06 -2.42
N VAL A 68 -2.82 -0.58 -2.72
CA VAL A 68 -3.06 -2.02 -2.81
C VAL A 68 -3.16 -2.36 -4.29
N THR A 69 -2.29 -3.24 -4.77
CA THR A 69 -2.32 -3.71 -6.15
C THR A 69 -2.66 -5.19 -6.19
N PRO A 70 -3.64 -5.57 -7.00
CA PRO A 70 -3.90 -6.98 -7.27
C PRO A 70 -2.65 -7.65 -7.82
N GLY A 71 -2.43 -8.93 -7.44
CA GLY A 71 -1.30 -9.71 -7.94
C GLY A 71 -1.33 -10.02 -9.44
N LEU A 72 -2.46 -9.76 -10.12
CA LEU A 72 -2.58 -9.98 -11.56
C LEU A 72 -1.89 -8.86 -12.33
N ALA A 73 -0.94 -9.23 -13.14
CA ALA A 73 -0.08 -8.37 -13.94
C ALA A 73 -0.85 -7.45 -14.86
N LYS A 74 -0.36 -6.21 -14.97
CA LYS A 74 -0.95 -5.22 -15.84
C LYS A 74 0.13 -4.46 -16.62
N SER A 75 0.58 -3.33 -16.14
CA SER A 75 1.54 -2.53 -16.86
C SER A 75 2.91 -2.52 -16.17
N PHE A 76 3.97 -2.64 -16.95
CA PHE A 76 5.36 -2.47 -16.52
C PHE A 76 5.92 -1.09 -16.85
N ASP A 77 5.09 -0.16 -17.30
CA ASP A 77 5.51 1.19 -17.66
C ASP A 77 5.83 2.05 -16.44
N VAL A 78 7.13 2.18 -16.17
CA VAL A 78 7.64 3.01 -15.06
C VAL A 78 7.41 4.49 -15.31
N LYS A 79 7.52 4.96 -16.56
CA LYS A 79 7.34 6.38 -16.88
C LYS A 79 5.91 6.80 -16.64
N ALA A 80 4.95 5.98 -17.08
CA ALA A 80 3.55 6.20 -16.78
C ALA A 80 3.26 6.19 -15.28
N ALA A 81 3.85 5.24 -14.52
CA ALA A 81 3.70 5.19 -13.08
C ALA A 81 4.32 6.40 -12.36
N GLU A 82 5.48 6.89 -12.80
CA GLU A 82 6.11 8.12 -12.29
C GLU A 82 5.25 9.35 -12.59
N GLN A 83 4.72 9.46 -13.80
CA GLN A 83 3.82 10.55 -14.18
C GLN A 83 2.55 10.53 -13.30
N ARG A 84 1.93 9.37 -13.12
CA ARG A 84 0.77 9.21 -12.23
C ARG A 84 1.09 9.60 -10.78
N TRP A 85 2.30 9.26 -10.32
CA TRP A 85 2.76 9.68 -8.99
C TRP A 85 2.85 11.20 -8.86
N GLN A 86 3.41 11.88 -9.87
CA GLN A 86 3.52 13.34 -9.88
C GLN A 86 2.14 14.01 -9.93
N GLU A 87 1.24 13.51 -10.79
CA GLU A 87 -0.15 13.97 -10.87
C GLU A 87 -0.85 13.82 -9.52
N TYR A 88 -0.73 12.65 -8.90
CA TYR A 88 -1.27 12.36 -7.58
C TYR A 88 -0.72 13.32 -6.52
N GLN A 89 0.60 13.50 -6.44
CA GLN A 89 1.21 14.41 -5.47
C GLN A 89 0.75 15.85 -5.63
N SER A 90 0.50 16.30 -6.85
CA SER A 90 0.05 17.67 -7.13
C SER A 90 -1.29 18.03 -6.46
N VAL A 91 -2.15 17.04 -6.24
CA VAL A 91 -3.48 17.23 -5.65
C VAL A 91 -3.60 16.63 -4.25
N ALA A 92 -2.93 15.53 -3.98
CA ALA A 92 -3.04 14.81 -2.72
C ALA A 92 -2.45 15.57 -1.53
N ARG A 93 -1.48 16.47 -1.75
CA ARG A 93 -0.86 17.27 -0.69
C ARG A 93 -1.87 18.13 0.08
N LEU A 94 -2.74 18.83 -0.62
CA LEU A 94 -3.77 19.66 0.01
C LEU A 94 -4.82 18.83 0.74
N VAL A 95 -5.24 17.73 0.13
CA VAL A 95 -6.16 16.76 0.77
C VAL A 95 -5.53 16.19 2.05
N ALA A 96 -4.26 15.80 1.99
CA ALA A 96 -3.53 15.28 3.16
C ALA A 96 -3.41 16.33 4.29
N LEU A 97 -3.14 17.60 3.96
CA LEU A 97 -3.08 18.66 4.97
C LEU A 97 -4.43 18.88 5.65
N ALA A 98 -5.51 18.95 4.89
CA ALA A 98 -6.86 19.11 5.44
C ALA A 98 -7.29 17.88 6.26
N ALA A 99 -7.00 16.67 5.77
CA ALA A 99 -7.26 15.42 6.49
C ALA A 99 -6.49 15.35 7.83
N ASN A 100 -5.22 15.79 7.83
CA ASN A 100 -4.42 15.85 9.05
C ASN A 100 -4.97 16.87 10.05
N ALA A 101 -5.45 18.02 9.57
CA ALA A 101 -6.10 19.01 10.44
C ALA A 101 -7.39 18.43 11.04
N THR A 102 -8.21 17.78 10.24
CA THR A 102 -9.42 17.08 10.72
C THR A 102 -9.08 16.01 11.77
N PHE A 103 -8.03 15.22 11.51
CA PHE A 103 -7.54 14.21 12.46
C PHE A 103 -7.13 14.84 13.80
N LEU A 104 -6.30 15.87 13.78
CA LEU A 104 -5.82 16.54 15.00
C LEU A 104 -6.97 17.17 15.78
N LEU A 105 -7.92 17.80 15.10
CA LEU A 105 -9.10 18.37 15.75
C LEU A 105 -9.98 17.30 16.40
N LEU A 106 -10.26 16.21 15.67
CA LEU A 106 -11.19 15.18 16.10
C LEU A 106 -10.61 14.26 17.18
N PHE A 107 -9.39 13.77 16.99
CA PHE A 107 -8.78 12.71 17.82
C PHE A 107 -7.82 13.24 18.89
N VAL A 108 -7.41 14.50 18.81
CA VAL A 108 -6.52 15.11 19.79
C VAL A 108 -7.18 16.30 20.48
N ALA A 109 -7.55 17.35 19.75
CA ALA A 109 -8.06 18.58 20.35
C ALA A 109 -9.40 18.35 21.05
N LEU A 110 -10.37 17.69 20.40
CA LEU A 110 -11.70 17.45 20.95
C LEU A 110 -11.66 16.68 22.28
N PRO A 111 -10.98 15.51 22.39
CA PRO A 111 -10.85 14.78 23.65
C PRO A 111 -10.11 15.57 24.74
N VAL A 112 -9.04 16.28 24.39
CA VAL A 112 -8.26 17.09 25.34
C VAL A 112 -9.12 18.22 25.93
N VAL A 113 -9.79 19.00 25.06
CA VAL A 113 -10.66 20.10 25.50
C VAL A 113 -11.81 19.59 26.36
N TRP A 114 -12.44 18.47 25.96
CA TRP A 114 -13.49 17.87 26.75
C TRP A 114 -13.01 17.46 28.14
N ARG A 115 -11.85 16.83 28.23
CA ARG A 115 -11.29 16.37 29.51
C ARG A 115 -10.86 17.51 30.41
N THR A 116 -10.37 18.62 29.86
CA THR A 116 -9.83 19.75 30.64
C THR A 116 -10.88 20.79 31.01
N LEU A 117 -11.83 21.08 30.13
CA LEU A 117 -12.77 22.18 30.26
C LEU A 117 -14.23 21.72 30.52
N GLY A 118 -14.49 20.41 30.39
CA GLY A 118 -15.82 19.84 30.51
C GLY A 118 -16.72 20.00 29.28
N GLY A 119 -17.90 19.36 29.34
CA GLY A 119 -18.82 19.26 28.21
C GLY A 119 -19.58 20.56 27.87
N GLU A 120 -19.68 21.48 28.79
CA GLU A 120 -20.46 22.74 28.64
C GLU A 120 -19.61 23.92 28.13
N SER A 121 -18.35 23.67 27.81
CA SER A 121 -17.41 24.72 27.37
C SER A 121 -17.73 25.23 25.97
N LEU A 122 -17.79 26.55 25.79
CA LEU A 122 -17.85 27.21 24.47
C LEU A 122 -16.63 26.83 23.60
N VAL A 123 -15.47 26.56 24.22
CA VAL A 123 -14.26 26.11 23.52
C VAL A 123 -14.50 24.74 22.90
N LEU A 124 -15.18 23.83 23.60
CA LEU A 124 -15.53 22.52 23.06
C LEU A 124 -16.43 22.67 21.82
N LEU A 125 -17.46 23.51 21.90
CA LEU A 125 -18.33 23.79 20.76
C LEU A 125 -17.53 24.37 19.57
N ALA A 126 -16.61 25.31 19.83
CA ALA A 126 -15.75 25.87 18.79
C ALA A 126 -14.86 24.81 18.13
N VAL A 127 -14.24 23.92 18.92
CA VAL A 127 -13.41 22.81 18.39
C VAL A 127 -14.25 21.83 17.58
N PHE A 128 -15.47 21.54 18.03
CA PHE A 128 -16.40 20.70 17.29
C PHE A 128 -16.78 21.33 15.94
N CYS A 129 -17.16 22.60 15.92
CA CYS A 129 -17.45 23.34 14.68
C CYS A 129 -16.24 23.38 13.73
N MET A 130 -15.03 23.61 14.25
CA MET A 130 -13.79 23.56 13.46
C MET A 130 -13.54 22.17 12.89
N THR A 131 -13.84 21.10 13.63
CA THR A 131 -13.72 19.74 13.14
C THR A 131 -14.66 19.46 11.96
N LEU A 132 -15.93 19.89 12.07
CA LEU A 132 -16.89 19.77 10.98
C LEU A 132 -16.47 20.59 9.75
N ALA A 133 -16.04 21.85 9.97
CA ALA A 133 -15.57 22.73 8.89
C ALA A 133 -14.33 22.13 8.18
N SER A 134 -13.38 21.58 8.94
CA SER A 134 -12.20 20.90 8.40
C SER A 134 -12.56 19.62 7.65
N GLY A 135 -13.52 18.85 8.15
CA GLY A 135 -14.07 17.66 7.44
C GLY A 135 -14.70 18.04 6.11
N LEU A 136 -15.53 19.11 6.10
CA LEU A 136 -16.14 19.62 4.89
C LEU A 136 -15.10 20.14 3.89
N LEU A 137 -14.09 20.87 4.37
CA LEU A 137 -12.97 21.32 3.53
C LEU A 137 -12.24 20.12 2.91
N THR A 138 -11.97 19.08 3.70
CA THR A 138 -11.35 17.85 3.20
C THR A 138 -12.22 17.20 2.12
N ALA A 139 -13.54 17.13 2.31
CA ALA A 139 -14.47 16.59 1.33
C ALA A 139 -14.45 17.39 0.01
N VAL A 140 -14.45 18.71 0.08
CA VAL A 140 -14.38 19.59 -1.11
C VAL A 140 -13.04 19.43 -1.84
N LEU A 141 -11.93 19.38 -1.12
CA LEU A 141 -10.61 19.17 -1.71
C LEU A 141 -10.50 17.77 -2.32
N HIS A 142 -11.02 16.73 -1.63
CA HIS A 142 -11.09 15.38 -2.16
C HIS A 142 -11.93 15.31 -3.43
N PHE A 143 -13.11 15.93 -3.45
CA PHE A 143 -13.97 16.00 -4.63
C PHE A 143 -13.25 16.62 -5.84
N ARG A 144 -12.56 17.75 -5.62
CA ARG A 144 -11.77 18.43 -6.67
C ARG A 144 -10.61 17.58 -7.15
N ALA A 145 -9.87 16.96 -6.24
CA ALA A 145 -8.76 16.06 -6.55
C ALA A 145 -9.23 14.83 -7.33
N HIS A 146 -10.30 14.19 -6.88
CA HIS A 146 -10.88 13.03 -7.54
C HIS A 146 -11.41 13.38 -8.94
N ARG A 147 -12.04 14.56 -9.10
CA ARG A 147 -12.49 15.04 -10.42
C ARG A 147 -11.32 15.24 -11.39
N LYS A 148 -10.18 15.73 -10.91
CA LYS A 148 -8.98 15.93 -11.72
C LYS A 148 -8.34 14.62 -12.14
N LEU A 149 -8.24 13.65 -11.19
CA LEU A 149 -7.57 12.37 -11.42
C LEU A 149 -8.46 11.35 -12.14
N PHE A 150 -9.79 11.41 -11.92
CA PHE A 150 -10.77 10.41 -12.41
C PHE A 150 -12.01 11.12 -12.94
N PRO A 151 -11.95 11.77 -14.10
CA PRO A 151 -13.07 12.54 -14.66
C PRO A 151 -14.34 11.68 -14.86
N ASP A 152 -14.15 10.40 -15.22
CA ASP A 152 -15.23 9.49 -15.59
C ASP A 152 -15.89 8.78 -14.40
N ARG A 153 -15.27 8.79 -13.21
CA ARG A 153 -15.78 8.10 -12.01
C ARG A 153 -16.65 9.00 -11.14
N LYS A 154 -17.79 9.46 -11.64
CA LYS A 154 -18.65 10.42 -10.93
C LYS A 154 -19.25 9.85 -9.65
N ASP A 155 -19.75 8.61 -9.67
CA ASP A 155 -20.44 7.99 -8.54
C ASP A 155 -19.50 7.73 -7.35
N GLU A 156 -18.29 7.22 -7.61
CA GLU A 156 -17.28 7.01 -6.57
C GLU A 156 -16.88 8.34 -5.92
N ARG A 157 -16.70 9.39 -6.73
CA ARG A 157 -16.38 10.73 -6.27
C ARG A 157 -17.41 11.28 -5.29
N TRP A 158 -18.70 11.20 -5.63
CA TRP A 158 -19.78 11.65 -4.76
C TRP A 158 -19.84 10.83 -3.49
N LYS A 159 -19.81 9.51 -3.61
CA LYS A 159 -19.85 8.59 -2.47
C LYS A 159 -18.76 8.89 -1.45
N HIS A 160 -17.50 8.97 -1.87
CA HIS A 160 -16.38 9.20 -0.97
C HIS A 160 -16.40 10.60 -0.35
N SER A 161 -16.68 11.63 -1.16
CA SER A 161 -16.69 13.00 -0.65
C SER A 161 -17.87 13.23 0.30
N PHE A 162 -19.01 12.61 0.04
CA PHE A 162 -20.16 12.65 0.95
C PHE A 162 -19.82 11.97 2.29
N LEU A 163 -19.21 10.78 2.25
CA LEU A 163 -18.79 10.08 3.47
C LEU A 163 -17.83 10.93 4.31
N ILE A 164 -16.86 11.60 3.69
CA ILE A 164 -15.92 12.49 4.39
C ILE A 164 -16.64 13.68 5.01
N ALA A 165 -17.62 14.27 4.32
CA ALA A 165 -18.35 15.43 4.80
C ALA A 165 -19.23 15.10 6.02
N PHE A 166 -19.91 13.95 6.02
CA PHE A 166 -20.83 13.54 7.10
C PHE A 166 -20.13 12.75 8.21
N LEU A 167 -19.06 12.07 7.89
CA LEU A 167 -18.25 11.29 8.83
C LEU A 167 -16.80 11.78 8.78
N PRO A 168 -16.43 12.82 9.54
CA PRO A 168 -15.07 13.38 9.52
C PRO A 168 -13.96 12.35 9.81
N THR A 169 -14.29 11.23 10.44
CA THR A 169 -13.36 10.09 10.63
C THR A 169 -12.86 9.52 9.31
N HIS A 170 -13.69 9.53 8.25
CA HIS A 170 -13.34 9.08 6.91
C HIS A 170 -12.29 9.97 6.22
N ALA A 171 -12.05 11.20 6.72
CA ALA A 171 -10.97 12.04 6.23
C ALA A 171 -9.61 11.33 6.31
N CYS A 172 -9.40 10.44 7.28
CA CYS A 172 -8.18 9.64 7.41
C CYS A 172 -7.90 8.77 6.17
N ARG A 173 -8.94 8.36 5.42
CA ARG A 173 -8.84 7.55 4.19
C ARG A 173 -8.81 8.37 2.91
N ALA A 174 -9.09 9.67 2.97
CA ALA A 174 -9.23 10.50 1.77
C ALA A 174 -8.04 10.39 0.82
N HIS A 175 -6.83 10.32 1.37
CA HIS A 175 -5.60 10.20 0.62
C HIS A 175 -5.44 8.83 -0.06
N ASP A 176 -5.75 7.74 0.64
CA ASP A 176 -5.65 6.37 0.11
C ASP A 176 -6.70 6.10 -0.97
N GLN A 177 -7.90 6.69 -0.81
CA GLN A 177 -8.98 6.60 -1.80
C GLN A 177 -8.60 7.24 -3.14
N LEU A 178 -7.78 8.30 -3.12
CA LEU A 178 -7.25 8.92 -4.35
C LEU A 178 -6.13 8.08 -4.97
N GLY A 179 -5.26 7.49 -4.17
CA GLY A 179 -4.09 6.77 -4.66
C GLY A 179 -4.39 5.37 -5.18
N ARG A 180 -5.27 4.65 -4.49
CA ARG A 180 -5.55 3.25 -4.80
C ARG A 180 -5.95 3.01 -6.26
N PRO A 181 -6.93 3.73 -6.85
CA PRO A 181 -7.31 3.51 -8.24
C PRO A 181 -6.24 3.87 -9.27
N LEU A 182 -5.35 4.82 -8.94
CA LEU A 182 -4.29 5.26 -9.86
C LEU A 182 -3.23 4.19 -10.10
N PHE A 183 -2.93 3.39 -9.07
CA PHE A 183 -1.80 2.47 -9.11
C PHE A 183 -2.20 1.00 -9.29
N GLN A 184 -3.51 0.67 -9.27
CA GLN A 184 -3.96 -0.72 -9.48
C GLN A 184 -3.72 -1.25 -10.91
N GLU A 185 -3.44 -0.39 -11.88
CA GLU A 185 -3.11 -0.78 -13.26
C GLU A 185 -1.65 -1.19 -13.44
N PHE A 186 -0.78 -0.87 -12.48
CA PHE A 186 0.65 -1.17 -12.60
C PHE A 186 1.01 -2.47 -11.89
N HIS A 187 1.99 -3.16 -12.49
CA HIS A 187 2.54 -4.36 -11.87
C HIS A 187 3.21 -4.02 -10.52
N PRO A 188 3.07 -4.87 -9.49
CA PRO A 188 3.68 -4.63 -8.18
C PRO A 188 5.18 -4.34 -8.20
N LEU A 189 5.94 -4.95 -9.13
CA LEU A 189 7.37 -4.67 -9.33
C LEU A 189 7.66 -3.21 -9.72
N VAL A 190 6.78 -2.58 -10.52
CA VAL A 190 6.92 -1.16 -10.88
C VAL A 190 6.77 -0.30 -9.62
N LEU A 191 5.79 -0.60 -8.78
CA LEU A 191 5.60 0.11 -7.53
C LEU A 191 6.73 -0.16 -6.53
N ALA A 192 7.25 -1.38 -6.49
CA ALA A 192 8.43 -1.71 -5.69
C ALA A 192 9.66 -0.92 -6.15
N TRP A 193 9.85 -0.78 -7.48
CA TRP A 193 10.90 0.04 -8.06
C TRP A 193 10.79 1.51 -7.66
N LEU A 194 9.58 2.06 -7.62
CA LEU A 194 9.33 3.45 -7.21
C LEU A 194 9.45 3.65 -5.69
N ALA A 195 9.04 2.64 -4.89
CA ALA A 195 8.93 2.76 -3.44
C ALA A 195 10.21 2.45 -2.69
N LEU A 196 11.06 1.57 -3.22
CA LEU A 196 12.16 0.98 -2.47
C LEU A 196 13.51 1.57 -2.85
N PRO A 197 14.45 1.68 -1.88
CA PRO A 197 15.88 1.82 -2.19
C PRO A 197 16.36 0.62 -3.00
N GLN A 198 17.43 0.81 -3.79
CA GLN A 198 17.96 -0.20 -4.72
C GLN A 198 18.15 -1.58 -4.09
N ALA A 199 18.85 -1.66 -2.96
CA ALA A 199 19.12 -2.94 -2.28
C ALA A 199 17.85 -3.66 -1.80
N ALA A 200 16.83 -2.91 -1.37
CA ALA A 200 15.55 -3.48 -0.96
C ALA A 200 14.72 -3.91 -2.19
N PHE A 201 14.80 -3.16 -3.29
CA PHE A 201 14.20 -3.53 -4.55
C PHE A 201 14.77 -4.84 -5.10
N GLU A 202 16.09 -4.99 -5.13
CA GLU A 202 16.76 -6.21 -5.59
C GLU A 202 16.29 -7.46 -4.83
N LYS A 203 16.20 -7.36 -3.50
CA LYS A 203 15.66 -8.44 -2.67
C LYS A 203 14.19 -8.73 -2.96
N CYS A 204 13.40 -7.70 -3.24
CA CYS A 204 12.00 -7.82 -3.63
C CYS A 204 11.88 -8.48 -5.01
N ALA A 205 12.64 -8.01 -5.99
CA ALA A 205 12.67 -8.50 -7.35
C ALA A 205 13.05 -9.99 -7.44
N GLY A 206 14.08 -10.41 -6.70
CA GLY A 206 14.45 -11.82 -6.61
C GLY A 206 13.33 -12.72 -6.11
N ARG A 207 12.53 -12.26 -5.14
CA ARG A 207 11.36 -13.02 -4.68
C ARG A 207 10.24 -13.08 -5.72
N PHE A 208 9.97 -11.98 -6.42
CA PHE A 208 8.99 -11.98 -7.50
C PHE A 208 9.36 -12.97 -8.60
N LEU A 209 10.62 -12.92 -9.03
CA LEU A 209 11.10 -13.79 -10.08
C LEU A 209 11.02 -15.28 -9.66
N ARG A 210 11.45 -15.60 -8.43
CA ARG A 210 11.33 -16.95 -7.90
C ARG A 210 9.89 -17.44 -7.78
N ASN A 211 8.97 -16.56 -7.36
CA ASN A 211 7.56 -16.92 -7.29
C ASN A 211 6.96 -17.17 -8.69
N ALA A 212 7.28 -16.31 -9.66
CA ALA A 212 6.78 -16.46 -11.04
C ALA A 212 7.28 -17.74 -11.74
N MET A 213 8.41 -18.29 -11.31
CA MET A 213 8.91 -19.58 -11.80
C MET A 213 8.12 -20.78 -11.27
N HIS A 214 7.19 -20.59 -10.32
CA HIS A 214 6.44 -21.70 -9.76
C HIS A 214 5.22 -22.01 -10.61
N PRO A 215 5.01 -23.28 -11.04
CA PRO A 215 3.89 -23.68 -11.91
C PRO A 215 2.51 -23.46 -11.28
N LEU A 216 2.43 -23.43 -9.93
CA LEU A 216 1.21 -23.17 -9.16
C LEU A 216 1.21 -21.81 -8.49
N ALA A 217 1.96 -20.84 -9.01
CA ALA A 217 1.99 -19.51 -8.42
C ALA A 217 0.61 -18.84 -8.50
N VAL A 218 0.14 -18.37 -7.36
CA VAL A 218 -1.08 -17.57 -7.29
C VAL A 218 -0.71 -16.11 -7.56
N GLY A 219 -1.26 -15.54 -8.63
CA GLY A 219 -1.02 -14.17 -9.05
C GLY A 219 -0.06 -14.08 -10.24
N ASP A 220 1.23 -13.89 -9.98
CA ASP A 220 2.25 -13.85 -11.05
C ASP A 220 2.70 -15.26 -11.39
N GLY A 221 1.99 -15.88 -12.29
CA GLY A 221 2.31 -17.22 -12.80
C GLY A 221 3.34 -17.22 -13.92
N PRO A 222 3.65 -18.43 -14.46
CA PRO A 222 4.62 -18.58 -15.55
C PRO A 222 4.32 -17.74 -16.80
N GLU A 223 3.08 -17.36 -17.02
CA GLU A 223 2.65 -16.51 -18.14
C GLU A 223 3.23 -15.09 -18.07
N ASN A 224 3.49 -14.58 -16.87
CA ASN A 224 4.05 -13.26 -16.64
C ASN A 224 5.58 -13.26 -16.58
N LEU A 225 6.20 -14.43 -16.49
CA LEU A 225 7.64 -14.59 -16.35
C LEU A 225 8.46 -13.86 -17.42
N PRO A 226 8.11 -13.90 -18.74
CA PRO A 226 8.84 -13.18 -19.76
C PRO A 226 8.84 -11.66 -19.54
N ALA A 227 7.68 -11.09 -19.21
CA ALA A 227 7.55 -9.65 -18.96
C ALA A 227 8.30 -9.22 -17.68
N ILE A 228 8.26 -10.04 -16.63
CA ILE A 228 9.04 -9.82 -15.41
C ILE A 228 10.54 -9.84 -15.70
N ARG A 229 11.03 -10.83 -16.45
CA ARG A 229 12.44 -10.91 -16.83
C ARG A 229 12.85 -9.70 -17.65
N GLN A 230 12.13 -9.36 -18.70
CA GLN A 230 12.40 -8.19 -19.51
C GLN A 230 12.50 -6.91 -18.65
N PHE A 231 11.52 -6.70 -17.75
CA PHE A 231 11.52 -5.56 -16.86
C PHE A 231 12.75 -5.49 -15.96
N LEU A 232 13.23 -6.63 -15.48
CA LEU A 232 14.39 -6.72 -14.59
C LEU A 232 15.70 -6.57 -15.37
N ASP A 233 15.81 -7.17 -16.56
CA ASP A 233 16.98 -7.07 -17.43
C ASP A 233 17.23 -5.63 -17.89
N GLU A 234 16.17 -4.89 -18.27
CA GLU A 234 16.25 -3.47 -18.60
C GLU A 234 16.81 -2.60 -17.45
N ARG A 235 16.81 -3.13 -16.22
CA ARG A 235 17.32 -2.46 -15.00
C ARG A 235 18.62 -3.05 -14.49
N GLY A 236 19.23 -3.93 -15.28
CA GLY A 236 20.48 -4.57 -14.92
C GLY A 236 20.37 -5.51 -13.73
N PHE A 237 19.15 -5.97 -13.38
CA PHE A 237 18.96 -6.91 -12.31
C PHE A 237 19.22 -8.34 -12.81
N GLN A 238 20.12 -9.03 -12.12
CA GLN A 238 20.34 -10.46 -12.31
C GLN A 238 20.20 -11.19 -10.98
N LEU A 239 19.55 -12.35 -11.02
CA LEU A 239 19.59 -13.25 -9.85
C LEU A 239 21.04 -13.65 -9.62
N LYS A 240 21.54 -13.33 -8.43
CA LYS A 240 22.86 -13.84 -8.03
C LYS A 240 22.72 -15.31 -7.69
N PRO A 241 23.48 -16.17 -8.33
CA PRO A 241 23.52 -17.57 -7.95
C PRO A 241 24.02 -17.69 -6.50
N PRO A 242 23.58 -18.70 -5.75
CA PRO A 242 24.15 -19.00 -4.47
C PRO A 242 25.63 -19.36 -4.62
N THR A 243 26.42 -19.05 -3.59
CA THR A 243 27.85 -19.41 -3.60
C THR A 243 27.96 -20.94 -3.65
N PRO A 244 28.68 -21.49 -4.65
CA PRO A 244 28.88 -22.94 -4.75
C PRO A 244 29.50 -23.48 -3.45
N SER A 245 29.01 -24.63 -2.99
CA SER A 245 29.59 -25.34 -1.84
C SER A 245 29.84 -26.80 -2.20
N GLY A 246 31.03 -27.28 -1.88
CA GLY A 246 31.43 -28.65 -2.23
C GLY A 246 31.46 -28.91 -3.74
N GLU A 247 30.85 -30.02 -4.17
CA GLU A 247 30.78 -30.44 -5.58
C GLU A 247 29.55 -29.85 -6.34
N ALA A 248 28.84 -28.93 -5.71
CA ALA A 248 27.67 -28.34 -6.33
C ALA A 248 28.07 -27.42 -7.49
N THR A 249 27.53 -27.70 -8.67
CA THR A 249 27.77 -26.94 -9.91
C THR A 249 26.51 -26.27 -10.46
N GLN A 250 25.38 -26.59 -9.86
CA GLN A 250 24.06 -26.14 -10.29
C GLN A 250 23.23 -25.76 -9.08
N TYR A 251 22.24 -24.92 -9.30
CA TYR A 251 21.27 -24.52 -8.26
C TYR A 251 19.86 -24.41 -8.85
N CYS A 252 18.88 -24.57 -7.97
CA CYS A 252 17.50 -24.25 -8.33
C CYS A 252 17.29 -22.74 -8.24
N PRO A 253 16.90 -22.04 -9.33
CA PRO A 253 16.72 -20.59 -9.29
C PRO A 253 15.56 -20.13 -8.38
N ARG A 254 14.70 -21.07 -7.94
CA ARG A 254 13.59 -20.78 -7.04
C ARG A 254 13.94 -20.96 -5.56
N CYS A 255 14.39 -22.14 -5.16
CA CYS A 255 14.66 -22.47 -3.75
C CYS A 255 16.12 -22.27 -3.34
N GLU A 256 16.99 -21.97 -4.30
CA GLU A 256 18.45 -21.78 -4.11
C GLU A 256 19.16 -23.05 -3.60
N THR A 257 18.48 -24.19 -3.59
CA THR A 257 19.11 -25.47 -3.24
C THR A 257 20.19 -25.81 -4.26
N LEU A 258 21.35 -26.18 -3.75
CA LEU A 258 22.52 -26.56 -4.55
C LEU A 258 22.44 -28.02 -4.94
N PHE A 259 22.84 -28.32 -6.18
CA PHE A 259 22.82 -29.65 -6.77
C PHE A 259 24.17 -29.99 -7.42
N GLY A 260 24.53 -31.27 -7.40
CA GLY A 260 25.65 -31.79 -8.13
C GLY A 260 25.41 -31.85 -9.65
N PRO A 261 26.46 -32.15 -10.43
CA PRO A 261 26.40 -32.09 -11.91
C PRO A 261 25.44 -33.09 -12.54
N ALA A 262 25.04 -34.15 -11.82
CA ALA A 262 24.14 -35.20 -12.31
C ALA A 262 22.65 -34.81 -12.26
N ALA A 263 22.28 -33.83 -11.48
CA ALA A 263 20.90 -33.37 -11.38
C ALA A 263 20.51 -32.50 -12.56
N SER A 264 19.31 -32.65 -13.11
CA SER A 264 18.80 -31.83 -14.22
C SER A 264 17.63 -30.93 -13.80
N GLN A 265 16.97 -31.27 -12.72
CA GLN A 265 15.76 -30.58 -12.23
C GLN A 265 15.65 -30.61 -10.72
N CYS A 266 14.85 -29.70 -10.18
CA CYS A 266 14.51 -29.64 -8.75
C CYS A 266 13.13 -30.24 -8.52
N ASP A 267 13.06 -31.42 -7.91
CA ASP A 267 11.81 -32.12 -7.64
C ASP A 267 10.93 -31.36 -6.63
N ASP A 268 11.53 -30.75 -5.61
CA ASP A 268 10.82 -29.92 -4.62
C ASP A 268 10.14 -28.69 -5.25
N CYS A 269 10.60 -28.26 -6.41
CA CYS A 269 10.05 -27.14 -7.14
C CYS A 269 9.21 -27.54 -8.37
N GLY A 270 8.76 -28.80 -8.41
CA GLY A 270 7.89 -29.30 -9.48
C GLY A 270 8.64 -29.53 -10.81
N GLY A 271 9.86 -30.00 -10.75
CA GLY A 271 10.67 -30.30 -11.95
C GLY A 271 11.28 -29.08 -12.62
N LEU A 272 11.51 -27.99 -11.87
CA LEU A 272 12.14 -26.78 -12.42
C LEU A 272 13.57 -27.07 -12.83
N ALA A 273 13.95 -26.66 -14.05
CA ALA A 273 15.31 -26.82 -14.58
C ALA A 273 16.32 -26.08 -13.71
N LEU A 274 17.49 -26.69 -13.51
CA LEU A 274 18.58 -26.11 -12.73
C LEU A 274 19.40 -25.16 -13.58
N GLU A 275 19.92 -24.12 -12.92
CA GLU A 275 20.86 -23.16 -13.53
C GLU A 275 22.28 -23.41 -12.99
N ARG A 276 23.30 -23.04 -13.76
CA ARG A 276 24.69 -23.16 -13.31
C ARG A 276 25.02 -22.08 -12.28
N CYS A 277 25.81 -22.47 -11.27
CA CYS A 277 26.35 -21.53 -10.27
C CYS A 277 27.35 -20.56 -10.87
#